data_ce01b256f7be4eb6348f1b1e343e697d
#
_entry.id   ce01b256f7be4eb6348f1b1e343e697d
#
_cell.length_a   1.000
_cell.length_b   1.000
_cell.length_c   1.000
_cell.angle_alpha   90.00
_cell.angle_beta   90.00
_cell.angle_gamma   90.00
#
_symmetry.space_group_name_H-M   'P 1'
#
loop_
_entity.id
_entity.type
_entity.pdbx_description
1 polymer ?
#
loop_
_entity_poly.entity_id
_entity_poly.type
_entity_poly.pdbx_seq_one_letter_code
_entity_poly.pdbx_strand_id
1 'polypeptide(L)'
;MVKKSSKQISRRQLIYILFPIISLLLVFSILKKVIYLSSGPTKDKDCHLLYPFSFTDPTKATTIIIQDPASSIPFLQKGGTIDDISCLNKTSVYGIVKVNKVEDIQNAISFAKENNLKTSIAGIRHSMGGQSFFRNAVVLDMTGFNQMSINEENRILTVQSGATWHDIQKFLHPKGLAVKAMQSSDIFSIGGSISVNAHGMDHHVGSLGTTIKSMRVMLSDGTIKTVSKTQNPELYSLVIGGYGLFGAILDADIEVTDNEMYERETYSVNYKEFPMVFDEIIASGDEYGLMYGHLSTGPNSFLKEVIIYNFKRTENFDGQIPPLQEKSNVELKRFFLNLGKMGVVGRQVRYWAEKHLQPRFESCAVSRIDAMGEPEACFITRNQEMYESGKFLRNNLKNDTDILQEYFIPRNQFIPFVDGMREILQRNNAVVLNAGIRVVNKEDNFLNYAPEDMFAMVLYLNQKISPEENDKMQKITQELTDLTISLEGKPYLPYQLHFNGEQLQAAYPNVQQFFDLKRKYDPSITFTNSFYEKYAKEN
;
A
#
# COMPACT_ATOMS: atom_id res chain seq x y z
N MET A 1 -34.41 -71.97 11.04
CA MET A 1 -34.68 -70.75 10.31
C MET A 1 -34.88 -69.61 11.28
N VAL A 2 -33.89 -68.74 11.47
CA VAL A 2 -34.01 -67.55 12.34
C VAL A 2 -34.44 -66.39 11.49
N LYS A 3 -35.67 -65.90 11.66
CA LYS A 3 -36.16 -64.65 11.02
C LYS A 3 -35.41 -63.45 11.63
N LYS A 4 -34.49 -62.84 10.89
CA LYS A 4 -33.96 -61.53 11.20
C LYS A 4 -35.06 -60.47 11.02
N SER A 5 -35.61 -59.98 12.14
CA SER A 5 -36.49 -58.83 12.17
C SER A 5 -35.70 -57.58 11.86
N SER A 6 -35.84 -57.04 10.66
CA SER A 6 -35.34 -55.70 10.35
C SER A 6 -36.21 -54.67 11.07
N LYS A 7 -35.75 -54.11 12.18
CA LYS A 7 -36.41 -52.95 12.79
C LYS A 7 -36.35 -51.76 11.83
N GLN A 8 -37.47 -51.45 11.19
CA GLN A 8 -37.63 -50.20 10.41
C GLN A 8 -37.54 -49.01 11.40
N ILE A 9 -36.52 -48.18 11.21
CA ILE A 9 -36.36 -46.92 11.96
C ILE A 9 -37.51 -46.01 11.61
N SER A 10 -38.28 -45.53 12.60
CA SER A 10 -39.38 -44.59 12.32
C SER A 10 -38.86 -43.23 11.86
N ARG A 11 -39.65 -42.50 11.02
CA ARG A 11 -39.26 -41.14 10.55
C ARG A 11 -38.85 -40.20 11.70
N ARG A 12 -39.48 -40.29 12.87
CA ARG A 12 -39.15 -39.52 14.06
C ARG A 12 -37.74 -39.88 14.59
N GLN A 13 -37.44 -41.16 14.69
CA GLN A 13 -36.10 -41.62 15.14
C GLN A 13 -35.00 -41.21 14.15
N LEU A 14 -35.30 -41.23 12.86
CA LEU A 14 -34.35 -40.74 11.83
C LEU A 14 -34.09 -39.26 11.98
N ILE A 15 -35.08 -38.43 12.25
CA ILE A 15 -34.92 -36.99 12.51
C ILE A 15 -34.06 -36.73 13.76
N TYR A 16 -34.31 -37.44 14.86
CA TYR A 16 -33.52 -37.29 16.10
C TYR A 16 -32.04 -37.70 15.94
N ILE A 17 -31.74 -38.62 15.02
CA ILE A 17 -30.36 -39.03 14.72
C ILE A 17 -29.71 -38.08 13.71
N LEU A 18 -30.43 -37.69 12.67
CA LEU A 18 -29.86 -36.84 11.58
C LEU A 18 -29.71 -35.39 12.00
N PHE A 19 -30.63 -34.83 12.79
CA PHE A 19 -30.58 -33.42 13.18
C PHE A 19 -29.28 -33.03 13.91
N PRO A 20 -28.80 -33.75 14.97
CA PRO A 20 -27.55 -33.43 15.60
C PRO A 20 -26.34 -33.63 14.69
N ILE A 21 -26.36 -34.62 13.79
CA ILE A 21 -25.27 -34.85 12.83
C ILE A 21 -25.20 -33.69 11.82
N ILE A 22 -26.34 -33.27 11.26
CA ILE A 22 -26.42 -32.14 10.35
C ILE A 22 -26.01 -30.85 11.06
N SER A 23 -26.45 -30.63 12.29
CA SER A 23 -26.07 -29.48 13.12
C SER A 23 -24.56 -29.47 13.38
N LEU A 24 -23.98 -30.63 13.73
CA LEU A 24 -22.52 -30.75 13.94
C LEU A 24 -21.73 -30.48 12.67
N LEU A 25 -22.16 -31.00 11.53
CA LEU A 25 -21.55 -30.75 10.22
C LEU A 25 -21.65 -29.28 9.82
N LEU A 26 -22.78 -28.63 10.12
CA LEU A 26 -22.97 -27.20 9.87
C LEU A 26 -22.03 -26.36 10.73
N VAL A 27 -21.96 -26.65 12.03
CA VAL A 27 -21.06 -25.96 12.96
C VAL A 27 -19.60 -26.15 12.54
N PHE A 28 -19.20 -27.38 12.17
CA PHE A 28 -17.87 -27.67 11.67
C PHE A 28 -17.57 -26.90 10.37
N SER A 29 -18.50 -26.82 9.45
CA SER A 29 -18.37 -26.06 8.21
C SER A 29 -18.23 -24.57 8.45
N ILE A 30 -19.02 -24.01 9.37
CA ILE A 30 -18.92 -22.60 9.80
C ILE A 30 -17.57 -22.33 10.44
N LEU A 31 -17.14 -23.16 11.39
CA LEU A 31 -15.86 -23.02 12.07
C LEU A 31 -14.68 -23.05 11.09
N LYS A 32 -14.70 -24.02 10.16
CA LYS A 32 -13.69 -24.12 9.09
C LYS A 32 -13.64 -22.85 8.23
N LYS A 33 -14.81 -22.28 7.92
CA LYS A 33 -14.90 -21.05 7.14
C LYS A 33 -14.42 -19.83 7.91
N VAL A 34 -14.73 -19.74 9.20
CA VAL A 34 -14.21 -18.67 10.09
C VAL A 34 -12.69 -18.74 10.16
N ILE A 35 -12.12 -19.90 10.42
CA ILE A 35 -10.66 -20.11 10.44
C ILE A 35 -10.05 -19.69 9.10
N TYR A 36 -10.62 -20.11 7.98
CA TYR A 36 -10.14 -19.76 6.65
C TYR A 36 -10.14 -18.24 6.41
N LEU A 37 -11.22 -17.54 6.76
CA LEU A 37 -11.32 -16.10 6.59
C LEU A 37 -10.44 -15.30 7.55
N SER A 38 -10.06 -15.87 8.70
CA SER A 38 -9.19 -15.24 9.69
C SER A 38 -7.71 -15.48 9.42
N SER A 39 -7.37 -16.46 8.57
CA SER A 39 -6.00 -16.90 8.33
C SER A 39 -5.14 -15.81 7.71
N GLY A 40 -3.95 -15.61 8.28
CA GLY A 40 -2.91 -14.78 7.69
C GLY A 40 -2.22 -15.46 6.50
N PRO A 41 -1.36 -14.75 5.77
CA PRO A 41 -0.61 -15.30 4.67
C PRO A 41 0.30 -16.42 5.14
N THR A 42 0.34 -17.50 4.38
CA THR A 42 1.39 -18.52 4.47
C THR A 42 2.55 -18.12 3.55
N LYS A 43 3.74 -18.66 3.80
CA LYS A 43 4.93 -18.40 2.95
C LYS A 43 4.67 -18.67 1.46
N ASP A 44 3.78 -19.60 1.14
CA ASP A 44 3.43 -19.99 -0.23
C ASP A 44 2.64 -18.93 -1.00
N LYS A 45 2.19 -17.88 -0.33
CA LYS A 45 1.37 -16.82 -0.93
C LYS A 45 1.97 -15.44 -0.90
N ASP A 46 3.15 -15.31 -0.37
CA ASP A 46 3.94 -14.14 -0.62
C ASP A 46 4.37 -14.20 -2.09
N CYS A 47 3.62 -13.56 -2.97
CA CYS A 47 3.91 -13.45 -4.41
C CYS A 47 5.23 -12.70 -4.70
N HIS A 48 6.06 -12.53 -3.71
CA HIS A 48 7.28 -11.74 -3.77
C HIS A 48 8.40 -12.40 -4.55
N LEU A 49 8.55 -13.70 -4.34
CA LEU A 49 9.56 -14.50 -5.03
C LEU A 49 8.87 -15.80 -5.45
N LEU A 50 8.78 -16.00 -6.74
CA LEU A 50 8.33 -17.26 -7.27
C LEU A 50 9.58 -18.08 -7.58
N TYR A 51 9.72 -19.16 -6.86
CA TYR A 51 10.89 -20.01 -6.91
C TYR A 51 11.05 -20.69 -8.27
N PRO A 52 12.30 -20.93 -8.71
CA PRO A 52 12.55 -21.62 -9.98
C PRO A 52 12.04 -23.08 -9.99
N PHE A 53 11.79 -23.66 -8.83
CA PHE A 53 11.47 -25.09 -8.70
C PHE A 53 10.29 -25.33 -7.76
N SER A 54 9.18 -25.79 -8.32
CA SER A 54 8.04 -26.44 -7.65
C SER A 54 7.51 -25.78 -6.35
N PHE A 55 6.28 -25.30 -6.44
CA PHE A 55 5.50 -24.77 -5.31
C PHE A 55 5.12 -25.78 -4.22
N THR A 56 5.65 -26.99 -4.26
CA THR A 56 5.20 -28.09 -3.40
C THR A 56 5.97 -28.23 -2.09
N ASP A 57 7.12 -27.57 -1.95
CA ASP A 57 7.93 -27.67 -0.74
C ASP A 57 8.57 -26.32 -0.35
N PRO A 58 7.90 -25.54 0.51
CA PRO A 58 8.41 -24.24 0.96
C PRO A 58 9.72 -24.35 1.75
N THR A 59 10.05 -25.53 2.32
CA THR A 59 11.29 -25.72 3.07
C THR A 59 12.50 -25.88 2.15
N LYS A 60 12.29 -26.33 0.90
CA LYS A 60 13.34 -26.44 -0.11
C LYS A 60 13.55 -25.14 -0.89
N ALA A 61 12.56 -24.27 -0.91
CA ALA A 61 12.62 -23.00 -1.61
C ALA A 61 13.57 -21.97 -0.95
N THR A 62 13.88 -22.12 0.32
CA THR A 62 14.74 -21.20 1.08
C THR A 62 16.25 -21.44 0.87
N THR A 63 16.67 -22.43 0.08
CA THR A 63 18.06 -22.88 0.07
C THR A 63 18.78 -22.76 -1.27
N ILE A 64 18.26 -21.96 -2.23
CA ILE A 64 19.04 -21.66 -3.43
C ILE A 64 19.68 -20.27 -3.27
N ILE A 65 20.50 -20.13 -2.24
CA ILE A 65 21.59 -19.16 -2.28
C ILE A 65 22.64 -19.81 -3.18
N ILE A 66 22.62 -19.50 -4.46
CA ILE A 66 23.76 -19.75 -5.32
C ILE A 66 24.78 -18.68 -4.98
N GLN A 67 25.50 -18.84 -3.89
CA GLN A 67 26.80 -18.22 -3.77
C GLN A 67 27.68 -18.90 -4.79
N ASP A 68 27.87 -18.26 -5.93
CA ASP A 68 29.00 -18.53 -6.79
C ASP A 68 30.20 -17.86 -6.10
N PRO A 69 31.14 -18.61 -5.50
CA PRO A 69 32.30 -18.04 -4.81
C PRO A 69 33.21 -17.23 -5.74
N ALA A 70 33.08 -17.42 -7.05
CA ALA A 70 33.82 -16.70 -8.09
C ALA A 70 33.10 -15.40 -8.55
N SER A 71 31.85 -15.17 -8.18
CA SER A 71 31.09 -14.00 -8.58
C SER A 71 31.19 -12.90 -7.52
N SER A 72 31.64 -11.72 -7.90
CA SER A 72 31.61 -10.50 -7.05
C SER A 72 30.18 -9.99 -6.79
N ILE A 73 29.15 -10.64 -7.36
CA ILE A 73 27.74 -10.22 -7.32
C ILE A 73 26.96 -11.11 -6.36
N PRO A 74 26.33 -10.57 -5.30
CA PRO A 74 25.58 -11.33 -4.32
C PRO A 74 24.18 -11.69 -4.85
N PHE A 75 24.11 -12.61 -5.82
CA PHE A 75 22.82 -13.11 -6.30
C PHE A 75 22.07 -13.86 -5.18
N LEU A 76 20.91 -13.34 -4.81
CA LEU A 76 19.94 -14.06 -3.98
C LEU A 76 19.29 -15.22 -4.77
N GLN A 77 19.10 -15.00 -6.08
CA GLN A 77 18.50 -15.96 -7.00
C GLN A 77 19.02 -15.72 -8.42
N LYS A 78 19.35 -16.78 -9.15
CA LYS A 78 19.57 -16.75 -10.60
C LYS A 78 18.42 -17.45 -11.33
N GLY A 79 17.86 -16.78 -12.36
CA GLY A 79 16.66 -17.25 -13.06
C GLY A 79 15.39 -17.16 -12.23
N GLY A 80 14.36 -17.88 -12.65
CA GLY A 80 13.07 -17.92 -11.97
C GLY A 80 12.19 -16.72 -12.25
N THR A 81 11.26 -16.47 -11.36
CA THR A 81 10.24 -15.41 -11.52
C THR A 81 10.15 -14.55 -10.28
N ILE A 82 9.66 -13.34 -10.45
CA ILE A 82 9.31 -12.37 -9.41
C ILE A 82 7.89 -11.89 -9.62
N ASP A 83 7.22 -11.49 -8.56
CA ASP A 83 5.90 -10.86 -8.62
C ASP A 83 5.83 -9.71 -7.60
N ASP A 84 4.77 -8.93 -7.66
CA ASP A 84 4.44 -7.92 -6.66
C ASP A 84 3.27 -8.38 -5.76
N ILE A 85 2.89 -7.54 -4.80
CA ILE A 85 1.88 -7.88 -3.79
C ILE A 85 0.50 -8.18 -4.40
N SER A 86 0.22 -7.74 -5.63
CA SER A 86 -1.04 -8.03 -6.31
C SER A 86 -1.15 -9.48 -6.79
N CYS A 87 -0.04 -10.21 -6.93
CA CYS A 87 0.04 -11.54 -7.53
C CYS A 87 -0.47 -11.61 -8.99
N LEU A 88 -0.41 -10.50 -9.72
CA LEU A 88 -0.92 -10.39 -11.09
C LEU A 88 0.17 -10.12 -12.13
N ASN A 89 1.42 -9.85 -11.69
CA ASN A 89 2.50 -9.39 -12.56
C ASN A 89 3.69 -10.34 -12.61
N LYS A 90 3.44 -11.63 -12.48
CA LYS A 90 4.48 -12.67 -12.48
C LYS A 90 5.41 -12.55 -13.69
N THR A 91 6.69 -12.25 -13.44
CA THR A 91 7.68 -11.93 -14.48
C THR A 91 8.94 -12.78 -14.33
N SER A 92 9.41 -13.40 -15.43
CA SER A 92 10.70 -14.10 -15.46
C SER A 92 11.85 -13.10 -15.43
N VAL A 93 12.84 -13.33 -14.56
CA VAL A 93 14.01 -12.47 -14.40
C VAL A 93 15.31 -13.22 -14.65
N TYR A 94 16.37 -12.50 -14.99
CA TYR A 94 17.71 -13.10 -15.07
C TYR A 94 18.21 -13.50 -13.68
N GLY A 95 17.99 -12.65 -12.70
CA GLY A 95 18.33 -12.93 -11.32
C GLY A 95 18.00 -11.76 -10.39
N ILE A 96 18.09 -12.01 -9.09
CA ILE A 96 17.84 -11.05 -8.04
C ILE A 96 19.11 -10.89 -7.22
N VAL A 97 19.62 -9.67 -7.14
CA VAL A 97 20.84 -9.32 -6.37
C VAL A 97 20.42 -8.71 -5.04
N LYS A 98 20.88 -9.28 -3.93
CA LYS A 98 20.68 -8.71 -2.60
C LYS A 98 21.69 -7.59 -2.37
N VAL A 99 21.18 -6.37 -2.29
CA VAL A 99 22.02 -5.19 -2.06
C VAL A 99 22.19 -4.96 -0.55
N ASN A 100 23.45 -4.91 -0.10
CA ASN A 100 23.82 -4.58 1.28
C ASN A 100 24.78 -3.37 1.34
N LYS A 101 25.45 -3.06 0.24
CA LYS A 101 26.42 -1.95 0.12
C LYS A 101 26.42 -1.38 -1.30
N VAL A 102 26.99 -0.21 -1.45
CA VAL A 102 27.03 0.55 -2.72
C VAL A 102 27.70 -0.25 -3.85
N GLU A 103 28.76 -0.98 -3.53
CA GLU A 103 29.50 -1.78 -4.51
C GLU A 103 28.65 -2.91 -5.11
N ASP A 104 27.68 -3.45 -4.38
CA ASP A 104 26.76 -4.47 -4.90
C ASP A 104 25.93 -3.92 -6.06
N ILE A 105 25.50 -2.65 -5.96
CA ILE A 105 24.76 -1.95 -7.02
C ILE A 105 25.66 -1.71 -8.22
N GLN A 106 26.88 -1.18 -8.00
CA GLN A 106 27.85 -0.91 -9.07
C GLN A 106 28.19 -2.18 -9.85
N ASN A 107 28.51 -3.25 -9.13
CA ASN A 107 28.87 -4.54 -9.75
C ASN A 107 27.69 -5.13 -10.54
N ALA A 108 26.46 -5.04 -10.02
CA ALA A 108 25.28 -5.53 -10.71
C ALA A 108 24.94 -4.72 -11.98
N ILE A 109 25.10 -3.39 -11.95
CA ILE A 109 24.93 -2.54 -13.13
C ILE A 109 25.99 -2.86 -14.19
N SER A 110 27.27 -3.00 -13.79
CA SER A 110 28.37 -3.35 -14.70
C SER A 110 28.13 -4.70 -15.36
N PHE A 111 27.81 -5.70 -14.54
CA PHE A 111 27.46 -7.04 -15.03
C PHE A 111 26.27 -7.03 -16.00
N ALA A 112 25.22 -6.29 -15.68
CA ALA A 112 24.06 -6.18 -16.56
C ALA A 112 24.45 -5.59 -17.92
N LYS A 113 25.27 -4.54 -17.95
CA LYS A 113 25.77 -3.91 -19.18
C LYS A 113 26.64 -4.85 -20.01
N GLU A 114 27.61 -5.52 -19.38
CA GLU A 114 28.51 -6.47 -20.04
C GLU A 114 27.76 -7.65 -20.69
N ASN A 115 26.60 -8.02 -20.12
CA ASN A 115 25.78 -9.11 -20.61
C ASN A 115 24.54 -8.66 -21.41
N ASN A 116 24.46 -7.38 -21.80
CA ASN A 116 23.31 -6.79 -22.50
C ASN A 116 21.97 -7.00 -21.78
N LEU A 117 22.00 -7.02 -20.46
CA LEU A 117 20.82 -7.15 -19.61
C LEU A 117 20.34 -5.76 -19.16
N LYS A 118 19.08 -5.70 -18.78
CA LYS A 118 18.49 -4.53 -18.10
C LYS A 118 18.59 -4.70 -16.60
N THR A 119 18.43 -3.59 -15.87
CA THR A 119 18.40 -3.55 -14.41
C THR A 119 17.08 -2.95 -13.95
N SER A 120 16.47 -3.55 -12.93
CA SER A 120 15.29 -3.03 -12.24
C SER A 120 15.57 -2.88 -10.75
N ILE A 121 14.87 -1.97 -10.09
CA ILE A 121 15.09 -1.66 -8.68
C ILE A 121 13.84 -2.04 -7.89
N ALA A 122 14.01 -2.87 -6.88
CA ALA A 122 12.93 -3.35 -6.02
C ALA A 122 13.21 -3.06 -4.54
N GLY A 123 12.25 -2.44 -3.87
CA GLY A 123 12.12 -2.50 -2.42
C GLY A 123 11.30 -3.73 -2.02
N ILE A 124 10.25 -3.53 -1.23
CA ILE A 124 9.35 -4.61 -0.80
C ILE A 124 8.25 -4.96 -1.83
N ARG A 125 8.29 -4.41 -3.03
CA ARG A 125 7.43 -4.72 -4.19
C ARG A 125 5.93 -4.53 -3.94
N HIS A 126 5.57 -3.42 -3.34
CA HIS A 126 4.17 -3.05 -3.10
C HIS A 126 3.53 -2.17 -4.19
N SER A 127 4.27 -1.74 -5.21
CA SER A 127 3.68 -1.26 -6.46
C SER A 127 3.03 -2.45 -7.18
N MET A 128 1.81 -2.27 -7.71
CA MET A 128 0.96 -3.37 -8.15
C MET A 128 0.89 -3.55 -9.68
N GLY A 129 1.78 -2.92 -10.45
CA GLY A 129 1.83 -3.01 -11.92
C GLY A 129 3.21 -3.41 -12.46
N GLY A 130 4.03 -4.09 -11.66
CA GLY A 130 5.36 -4.52 -12.07
C GLY A 130 6.38 -3.38 -12.20
N GLN A 131 6.16 -2.23 -11.55
CA GLN A 131 7.09 -1.09 -11.58
C GLN A 131 8.43 -1.39 -10.90
N SER A 132 8.54 -2.50 -10.16
CA SER A 132 9.76 -2.91 -9.44
C SER A 132 10.61 -3.92 -10.20
N PHE A 133 10.22 -4.38 -11.39
CA PHE A 133 10.95 -5.40 -12.14
C PHE A 133 10.65 -5.37 -13.63
N PHE A 134 11.48 -6.08 -14.39
CA PHE A 134 11.37 -6.19 -15.83
C PHE A 134 11.79 -7.60 -16.29
N ARG A 135 11.23 -8.08 -17.40
CA ARG A 135 11.57 -9.42 -17.93
C ARG A 135 13.04 -9.54 -18.27
N ASN A 136 13.62 -10.66 -17.90
CA ASN A 136 15.04 -10.99 -18.10
C ASN A 136 16.03 -9.96 -17.51
N ALA A 137 15.59 -9.10 -16.58
CA ALA A 137 16.46 -8.12 -15.95
C ALA A 137 17.19 -8.68 -14.74
N VAL A 138 18.29 -8.03 -14.37
CA VAL A 138 18.91 -8.12 -13.04
C VAL A 138 18.11 -7.22 -12.12
N VAL A 139 17.47 -7.79 -11.09
CA VAL A 139 16.67 -7.05 -10.12
C VAL A 139 17.53 -6.75 -8.89
N LEU A 140 17.66 -5.48 -8.54
CA LEU A 140 18.32 -5.01 -7.32
C LEU A 140 17.31 -5.05 -6.16
N ASP A 141 17.42 -6.02 -5.27
CA ASP A 141 16.66 -6.07 -4.02
C ASP A 141 17.35 -5.19 -2.97
N MET A 142 16.81 -3.98 -2.79
CA MET A 142 17.36 -2.97 -1.90
C MET A 142 17.11 -3.23 -0.42
N THR A 143 16.30 -4.21 -0.03
CA THR A 143 15.83 -4.41 1.35
C THR A 143 16.93 -4.71 2.38
N GLY A 144 18.15 -5.06 1.95
CA GLY A 144 19.33 -5.19 2.81
C GLY A 144 20.10 -3.90 3.02
N PHE A 145 19.82 -2.86 2.24
CA PHE A 145 20.49 -1.56 2.28
C PHE A 145 19.64 -0.58 3.10
N ASN A 146 19.73 -0.66 4.44
CA ASN A 146 18.75 -0.11 5.37
C ASN A 146 19.33 0.62 6.59
N GLN A 147 20.58 1.05 6.53
CA GLN A 147 21.18 1.84 7.62
C GLN A 147 20.51 3.21 7.74
N MET A 148 20.50 3.76 8.97
CA MET A 148 19.95 5.08 9.23
C MET A 148 20.66 5.77 10.38
N SER A 149 20.65 7.10 10.35
CA SER A 149 21.16 7.98 11.40
C SER A 149 20.30 9.24 11.50
N ILE A 150 20.29 9.88 12.66
CA ILE A 150 19.51 11.09 12.90
C ILE A 150 20.40 12.22 13.42
N ASN A 151 20.24 13.40 12.84
CA ASN A 151 20.67 14.64 13.45
C ASN A 151 19.46 15.23 14.19
N GLU A 152 19.40 15.03 15.50
CA GLU A 152 18.26 15.44 16.33
C GLU A 152 18.13 16.96 16.41
N GLU A 153 19.26 17.71 16.41
CA GLU A 153 19.28 19.16 16.46
C GLU A 153 18.60 19.78 15.22
N ASN A 154 18.96 19.27 14.04
CA ASN A 154 18.41 19.76 12.77
C ASN A 154 17.14 19.01 12.33
N ARG A 155 16.72 17.98 13.07
CA ARG A 155 15.58 17.12 12.75
C ARG A 155 15.67 16.51 11.36
N ILE A 156 16.84 16.01 11.00
CA ILE A 156 17.11 15.36 9.70
C ILE A 156 17.49 13.91 9.92
N LEU A 157 16.68 13.02 9.38
CA LEU A 157 16.95 11.59 9.28
C LEU A 157 17.67 11.31 7.96
N THR A 158 18.90 10.78 8.04
CA THR A 158 19.58 10.18 6.87
C THR A 158 19.29 8.70 6.86
N VAL A 159 18.70 8.19 5.77
CA VAL A 159 18.23 6.80 5.70
C VAL A 159 18.48 6.18 4.33
N GLN A 160 19.01 4.95 4.32
CA GLN A 160 19.20 4.16 3.11
C GLN A 160 17.88 3.63 2.56
N SER A 161 17.80 3.52 1.23
CA SER A 161 16.57 3.31 0.48
C SER A 161 15.82 2.00 0.75
N GLY A 162 16.49 1.00 1.31
CA GLY A 162 15.90 -0.30 1.66
C GLY A 162 15.23 -0.34 3.03
N ALA A 163 15.45 0.64 3.91
CA ALA A 163 14.78 0.73 5.20
C ALA A 163 13.25 0.84 5.02
N THR A 164 12.48 0.23 5.91
CA THR A 164 11.02 0.35 5.92
C THR A 164 10.56 1.44 6.88
N TRP A 165 9.36 1.97 6.68
CA TRP A 165 8.76 2.88 7.65
C TRP A 165 8.64 2.25 9.04
N HIS A 166 8.41 0.93 9.12
CA HIS A 166 8.42 0.17 10.37
C HIS A 166 9.75 0.32 11.12
N ASP A 167 10.88 0.13 10.42
CA ASP A 167 12.21 0.27 11.00
C ASP A 167 12.48 1.72 11.43
N ILE A 168 12.08 2.68 10.60
CA ILE A 168 12.21 4.12 10.86
C ILE A 168 11.39 4.53 12.08
N GLN A 169 10.15 4.09 12.20
CA GLN A 169 9.32 4.38 13.37
C GLN A 169 9.91 3.81 14.65
N LYS A 170 10.41 2.57 14.62
CA LYS A 170 11.10 1.96 15.78
C LYS A 170 12.37 2.71 16.16
N PHE A 171 13.08 3.26 15.19
CA PHE A 171 14.29 4.03 15.42
C PHE A 171 14.02 5.44 15.99
N LEU A 172 12.98 6.13 15.50
CA LEU A 172 12.63 7.49 15.89
C LEU A 172 11.80 7.56 17.18
N HIS A 173 10.91 6.59 17.41
CA HIS A 173 9.94 6.62 18.50
C HIS A 173 10.57 6.79 19.90
N PRO A 174 11.64 6.07 20.29
CA PRO A 174 12.30 6.26 21.60
C PRO A 174 12.95 7.63 21.77
N LYS A 175 13.12 8.39 20.70
CA LYS A 175 13.69 9.73 20.66
C LYS A 175 12.63 10.83 20.68
N GLY A 176 11.35 10.45 20.82
CA GLY A 176 10.24 11.39 20.76
C GLY A 176 10.00 11.99 19.36
N LEU A 177 10.52 11.33 18.30
CA LEU A 177 10.44 11.81 16.92
C LEU A 177 9.55 10.92 16.06
N ALA A 178 9.01 11.50 14.97
CA ALA A 178 8.20 10.84 13.95
C ALA A 178 8.49 11.40 12.55
N VAL A 179 8.13 10.65 11.52
CA VAL A 179 8.18 11.17 10.14
C VAL A 179 7.03 12.15 9.89
N LYS A 180 7.28 13.16 9.04
CA LYS A 180 6.24 14.13 8.65
C LYS A 180 5.24 13.53 7.66
N ALA A 181 5.72 12.82 6.63
CA ALA A 181 4.89 12.19 5.61
C ALA A 181 5.34 10.75 5.38
N MET A 182 4.38 9.82 5.40
CA MET A 182 4.54 8.43 5.01
C MET A 182 3.18 7.86 4.62
N GLN A 183 3.17 6.73 3.91
CA GLN A 183 1.93 6.00 3.68
C GLN A 183 1.26 5.62 5.02
N SER A 184 -0.04 5.39 4.98
CA SER A 184 -0.81 4.96 6.17
C SER A 184 -0.41 3.58 6.70
N SER A 185 0.48 2.85 6.02
CA SER A 185 1.06 1.58 6.47
C SER A 185 2.57 1.66 6.49
N ASP A 186 3.17 1.10 7.52
CA ASP A 186 4.61 1.15 7.78
C ASP A 186 5.44 0.09 7.05
N ILE A 187 4.80 -0.75 6.26
CA ILE A 187 5.47 -1.87 5.56
C ILE A 187 6.34 -1.45 4.37
N PHE A 188 6.14 -0.24 3.82
CA PHE A 188 6.81 0.20 2.59
C PHE A 188 8.27 0.60 2.82
N SER A 189 9.14 0.31 1.83
CA SER A 189 10.52 0.79 1.84
C SER A 189 10.61 2.26 1.44
N ILE A 190 11.57 2.99 2.02
CA ILE A 190 11.73 4.42 1.78
C ILE A 190 12.06 4.74 0.32
N GLY A 191 12.95 3.98 -0.32
CA GLY A 191 13.27 4.19 -1.74
C GLY A 191 12.06 3.96 -2.65
N GLY A 192 11.22 2.96 -2.35
CA GLY A 192 9.95 2.75 -3.04
C GLY A 192 8.98 3.90 -2.82
N SER A 193 8.84 4.38 -1.57
CA SER A 193 7.98 5.51 -1.22
C SER A 193 8.38 6.81 -1.92
N ILE A 194 9.67 7.09 -2.03
CA ILE A 194 10.19 8.23 -2.79
C ILE A 194 9.92 8.04 -4.29
N SER A 195 10.17 6.83 -4.81
CA SER A 195 10.01 6.54 -6.24
C SER A 195 8.57 6.66 -6.74
N VAL A 196 7.58 6.60 -5.85
CA VAL A 196 6.17 6.85 -6.18
C VAL A 196 5.66 8.20 -5.66
N ASN A 197 6.51 8.98 -4.97
CA ASN A 197 6.15 10.20 -4.26
C ASN A 197 4.94 9.98 -3.35
N ALA A 198 5.07 9.09 -2.39
CA ALA A 198 3.97 8.69 -1.52
C ALA A 198 3.39 9.84 -0.69
N HIS A 199 2.15 9.71 -0.26
CA HIS A 199 1.49 10.61 0.67
C HIS A 199 0.82 9.84 1.82
N GLY A 200 0.27 10.54 2.80
CA GLY A 200 -0.23 9.93 4.03
C GLY A 200 -1.51 10.54 4.59
N MET A 201 -1.53 10.71 5.90
CA MET A 201 -2.69 11.19 6.67
C MET A 201 -2.52 12.61 7.21
N ASP A 202 -1.30 13.19 7.09
CA ASP A 202 -1.04 14.55 7.52
C ASP A 202 -1.49 15.53 6.42
N HIS A 203 -2.60 16.22 6.70
CA HIS A 203 -3.20 17.17 5.77
C HIS A 203 -2.47 18.52 5.69
N HIS A 204 -1.45 18.75 6.53
CA HIS A 204 -0.61 19.95 6.49
C HIS A 204 0.63 19.78 5.60
N VAL A 205 1.17 18.55 5.49
CA VAL A 205 2.48 18.30 4.88
C VAL A 205 2.39 17.99 3.39
N GLY A 206 1.37 17.24 2.97
CA GLY A 206 1.22 16.79 1.59
C GLY A 206 2.01 15.51 1.28
N SER A 207 2.74 15.49 0.15
CA SER A 207 3.50 14.30 -0.29
C SER A 207 4.85 14.18 0.40
N LEU A 208 5.43 12.97 0.35
CA LEU A 208 6.77 12.69 0.89
C LEU A 208 7.85 13.59 0.27
N GLY A 209 7.74 13.89 -1.01
CA GLY A 209 8.69 14.75 -1.73
C GLY A 209 8.89 16.12 -1.09
N THR A 210 7.86 16.64 -0.38
CA THR A 210 7.96 17.93 0.32
C THR A 210 8.89 17.89 1.53
N THR A 211 9.14 16.70 2.09
CA THR A 211 9.96 16.50 3.30
C THR A 211 11.42 16.13 2.99
N ILE A 212 11.76 15.85 1.73
CA ILE A 212 13.10 15.42 1.31
C ILE A 212 13.98 16.65 1.13
N LYS A 213 15.12 16.69 1.83
CA LYS A 213 16.14 17.75 1.69
C LYS A 213 17.13 17.44 0.57
N SER A 214 17.65 16.23 0.56
CA SER A 214 18.59 15.76 -0.45
C SER A 214 18.56 14.24 -0.57
N MET A 215 19.10 13.72 -1.67
CA MET A 215 19.30 12.29 -1.90
C MET A 215 20.63 12.05 -2.59
N ARG A 216 21.24 10.87 -2.37
CA ARG A 216 22.29 10.37 -3.25
C ARG A 216 21.70 9.32 -4.20
N VAL A 217 21.97 9.51 -5.48
CA VAL A 217 21.43 8.66 -6.54
C VAL A 217 22.56 8.13 -7.40
N MET A 218 22.62 6.82 -7.61
CA MET A 218 23.55 6.20 -8.56
C MET A 218 22.91 6.11 -9.93
N LEU A 219 23.53 6.74 -10.91
CA LEU A 219 23.09 6.73 -12.30
C LEU A 219 23.46 5.42 -13.00
N SER A 220 22.95 5.26 -14.21
CA SER A 220 23.18 4.08 -15.05
C SER A 220 24.65 3.86 -15.41
N ASP A 221 25.48 4.89 -15.42
CA ASP A 221 26.93 4.81 -15.65
C ASP A 221 27.75 4.47 -14.41
N GLY A 222 27.10 4.30 -13.24
CA GLY A 222 27.73 4.04 -11.95
C GLY A 222 28.16 5.30 -11.20
N THR A 223 27.97 6.50 -11.77
CA THR A 223 28.26 7.75 -11.06
C THR A 223 27.23 8.03 -9.98
N ILE A 224 27.68 8.59 -8.87
CA ILE A 224 26.79 9.00 -7.76
C ILE A 224 26.62 10.52 -7.81
N LYS A 225 25.36 10.96 -7.83
CA LYS A 225 25.02 12.38 -7.75
C LYS A 225 24.22 12.67 -6.48
N THR A 226 24.57 13.77 -5.82
CA THR A 226 23.71 14.40 -4.82
C THR A 226 22.68 15.26 -5.53
N VAL A 227 21.41 15.07 -5.20
CA VAL A 227 20.26 15.79 -5.79
C VAL A 227 19.43 16.45 -4.70
N SER A 228 19.05 17.69 -4.91
CA SER A 228 18.20 18.49 -4.03
C SER A 228 17.49 19.59 -4.83
N LYS A 229 16.66 20.39 -4.18
CA LYS A 229 16.02 21.55 -4.83
C LYS A 229 17.03 22.59 -5.36
N THR A 230 18.28 22.60 -4.82
CA THR A 230 19.33 23.55 -5.20
C THR A 230 20.50 22.91 -5.95
N GLN A 231 20.65 21.59 -5.86
CA GLN A 231 21.74 20.84 -6.51
C GLN A 231 21.15 19.76 -7.41
N ASN A 232 21.42 19.81 -8.71
CA ASN A 232 20.82 18.94 -9.74
C ASN A 232 19.27 18.90 -9.66
N PRO A 233 18.58 20.06 -9.66
CA PRO A 233 17.14 20.14 -9.36
C PRO A 233 16.26 19.41 -10.37
N GLU A 234 16.65 19.39 -11.68
CA GLU A 234 15.92 18.59 -12.69
C GLU A 234 15.92 17.11 -12.32
N LEU A 235 17.09 16.56 -11.98
CA LEU A 235 17.19 15.15 -11.61
C LEU A 235 16.49 14.86 -10.27
N TYR A 236 16.55 15.78 -9.31
CA TYR A 236 15.81 15.68 -8.06
C TYR A 236 14.29 15.50 -8.29
N SER A 237 13.71 16.37 -9.12
CA SER A 237 12.30 16.33 -9.47
C SER A 237 11.91 15.07 -10.28
N LEU A 238 12.83 14.51 -11.08
CA LEU A 238 12.62 13.30 -11.86
C LEU A 238 12.74 12.01 -11.04
N VAL A 239 13.55 12.01 -9.98
CA VAL A 239 13.72 10.83 -9.10
C VAL A 239 12.53 10.65 -8.16
N ILE A 240 11.97 11.75 -7.65
CA ILE A 240 10.76 11.73 -6.83
C ILE A 240 9.55 11.46 -7.75
N GLY A 241 8.86 10.35 -7.52
CA GLY A 241 7.81 9.90 -8.44
C GLY A 241 8.34 9.39 -9.80
N GLY A 242 9.64 9.03 -9.85
CA GLY A 242 10.32 8.59 -11.09
C GLY A 242 10.32 7.08 -11.31
N TYR A 243 9.66 6.31 -10.46
CA TYR A 243 9.47 4.85 -10.58
C TYR A 243 10.79 4.06 -10.76
N GLY A 244 11.90 4.56 -10.18
CA GLY A 244 13.22 3.91 -10.28
C GLY A 244 13.88 4.02 -11.66
N LEU A 245 13.38 4.87 -12.55
CA LEU A 245 13.89 4.98 -13.93
C LEU A 245 15.15 5.82 -14.07
N PHE A 246 15.40 6.76 -13.16
CA PHE A 246 16.51 7.73 -13.29
C PHE A 246 17.74 7.36 -12.46
N GLY A 247 17.73 6.25 -11.76
CA GLY A 247 18.86 5.77 -10.97
C GLY A 247 18.42 5.06 -9.70
N ALA A 248 19.37 4.43 -9.04
CA ALA A 248 19.17 3.80 -7.74
C ALA A 248 19.36 4.84 -6.62
N ILE A 249 18.30 5.11 -5.86
CA ILE A 249 18.39 5.93 -4.65
C ILE A 249 19.24 5.16 -3.65
N LEU A 250 20.34 5.75 -3.20
CA LEU A 250 21.18 5.18 -2.15
C LEU A 250 20.60 5.54 -0.79
N ASP A 251 20.51 6.81 -0.51
CA ASP A 251 19.93 7.34 0.73
C ASP A 251 19.24 8.68 0.50
N ALA A 252 18.48 9.09 1.51
CA ALA A 252 17.77 10.36 1.53
C ALA A 252 17.90 11.02 2.91
N ASP A 253 18.01 12.35 2.90
CA ASP A 253 17.88 13.22 4.06
C ASP A 253 16.43 13.70 4.14
N ILE A 254 15.72 13.30 5.19
CA ILE A 254 14.28 13.53 5.35
C ILE A 254 14.02 14.33 6.63
N GLU A 255 13.17 15.34 6.54
CA GLU A 255 12.70 16.05 7.73
C GLU A 255 11.81 15.15 8.58
N VAL A 256 12.09 15.17 9.89
CA VAL A 256 11.26 14.55 10.91
C VAL A 256 10.58 15.60 11.78
N THR A 257 9.57 15.19 12.55
CA THR A 257 8.80 16.03 13.45
C THR A 257 8.72 15.40 14.84
N ASP A 258 8.11 16.09 15.79
CA ASP A 258 7.79 15.53 17.10
C ASP A 258 6.79 14.37 16.96
N ASN A 259 6.94 13.37 17.82
CA ASN A 259 5.97 12.28 17.93
C ASN A 259 4.84 12.74 18.87
N GLU A 260 3.96 13.56 18.31
CA GLU A 260 2.86 14.18 19.04
C GLU A 260 1.87 13.14 19.59
N MET A 261 1.20 13.50 20.68
CA MET A 261 0.07 12.77 21.23
C MET A 261 -1.25 13.37 20.71
N TYR A 262 -2.16 12.52 20.33
CA TYR A 262 -3.47 12.90 19.82
C TYR A 262 -4.58 12.24 20.62
N GLU A 263 -5.67 12.95 20.80
CA GLU A 263 -6.99 12.39 21.12
C GLU A 263 -7.70 12.06 19.80
N ARG A 264 -8.15 10.81 19.65
CA ARG A 264 -8.83 10.38 18.44
C ARG A 264 -10.33 10.62 18.55
N GLU A 265 -10.85 11.37 17.59
CA GLU A 265 -12.28 11.59 17.37
C GLU A 265 -12.76 10.80 16.15
N THR A 266 -13.92 10.15 16.28
CA THR A 266 -14.51 9.39 15.17
C THR A 266 -16.01 9.67 15.10
N TYR A 267 -16.48 10.15 13.95
CA TYR A 267 -17.89 10.41 13.70
C TYR A 267 -18.22 10.20 12.23
N SER A 268 -19.50 10.19 11.87
CA SER A 268 -19.91 9.99 10.49
C SER A 268 -20.83 11.11 10.00
N VAL A 269 -20.63 11.48 8.73
CA VAL A 269 -21.41 12.52 8.03
C VAL A 269 -21.90 12.00 6.68
N ASN A 270 -22.87 12.69 6.10
CA ASN A 270 -23.21 12.46 4.70
C ASN A 270 -22.02 12.87 3.80
N TYR A 271 -21.71 12.10 2.73
CA TYR A 271 -20.58 12.43 1.85
C TYR A 271 -20.66 13.84 1.25
N LYS A 272 -21.86 14.42 1.09
CA LYS A 272 -22.05 15.78 0.59
C LYS A 272 -21.64 16.85 1.59
N GLU A 273 -21.62 16.51 2.88
CA GLU A 273 -21.21 17.40 3.97
C GLU A 273 -19.69 17.35 4.20
N PHE A 274 -19.02 16.30 3.72
CA PHE A 274 -17.59 16.08 3.96
C PHE A 274 -16.71 17.28 3.56
N PRO A 275 -16.86 17.93 2.38
CA PRO A 275 -16.03 19.10 2.03
C PRO A 275 -16.18 20.24 3.02
N MET A 276 -17.38 20.53 3.50
CA MET A 276 -17.63 21.58 4.49
C MET A 276 -16.99 21.25 5.84
N VAL A 277 -17.14 20.01 6.31
CA VAL A 277 -16.50 19.54 7.55
C VAL A 277 -14.98 19.60 7.44
N PHE A 278 -14.43 19.27 6.28
CA PHE A 278 -13.00 19.41 6.03
C PHE A 278 -12.55 20.88 6.08
N ASP A 279 -13.30 21.79 5.49
CA ASP A 279 -13.00 23.24 5.55
C ASP A 279 -13.02 23.77 6.99
N GLU A 280 -13.93 23.28 7.85
CA GLU A 280 -13.94 23.57 9.28
C GLU A 280 -12.69 23.06 9.99
N ILE A 281 -12.21 21.85 9.66
CA ILE A 281 -10.97 21.27 10.20
C ILE A 281 -9.76 22.13 9.79
N ILE A 282 -9.69 22.53 8.51
CA ILE A 282 -8.62 23.43 8.04
C ILE A 282 -8.67 24.78 8.75
N ALA A 283 -9.87 25.35 8.95
CA ALA A 283 -10.04 26.61 9.64
C ALA A 283 -9.63 26.57 11.13
N SER A 284 -9.62 25.38 11.75
CA SER A 284 -9.11 25.20 13.12
C SER A 284 -7.58 25.31 13.23
N GLY A 285 -6.87 25.43 12.11
CA GLY A 285 -5.42 25.54 12.06
C GLY A 285 -4.72 24.26 12.52
N ASP A 286 -3.84 24.38 13.52
CA ASP A 286 -3.02 23.26 14.00
C ASP A 286 -3.72 22.36 15.04
N GLU A 287 -5.01 22.52 15.28
CA GLU A 287 -5.73 21.73 16.30
C GLU A 287 -5.70 20.23 15.98
N TYR A 288 -5.82 19.86 14.69
CA TYR A 288 -5.75 18.47 14.23
C TYR A 288 -4.44 18.19 13.51
N GLY A 289 -3.70 17.19 13.95
CA GLY A 289 -2.40 16.80 13.33
C GLY A 289 -2.53 15.83 12.18
N LEU A 290 -3.52 14.93 12.24
CA LEU A 290 -3.79 13.93 11.22
C LEU A 290 -5.29 13.85 10.97
N MET A 291 -5.67 13.48 9.75
CA MET A 291 -7.05 13.13 9.42
C MET A 291 -7.16 12.17 8.24
N TYR A 292 -8.23 11.40 8.21
CA TYR A 292 -8.67 10.65 7.03
C TYR A 292 -10.16 10.31 7.10
N GLY A 293 -10.72 9.93 5.95
CA GLY A 293 -12.10 9.48 5.86
C GLY A 293 -12.23 8.10 5.23
N HIS A 294 -13.30 7.38 5.57
CA HIS A 294 -13.72 6.17 4.89
C HIS A 294 -15.16 6.29 4.41
N LEU A 295 -15.37 6.20 3.10
CA LEU A 295 -16.70 6.10 2.51
C LEU A 295 -17.30 4.72 2.80
N SER A 296 -18.60 4.70 3.07
CA SER A 296 -19.36 3.48 3.33
C SER A 296 -19.24 2.46 2.20
N THR A 297 -18.80 1.24 2.52
CA THR A 297 -18.80 0.09 1.60
C THR A 297 -20.03 -0.81 1.78
N GLY A 298 -20.90 -0.50 2.73
CA GLY A 298 -22.17 -1.20 2.97
C GLY A 298 -23.16 -0.98 1.84
N PRO A 299 -23.82 -2.03 1.30
CA PRO A 299 -24.74 -1.90 0.17
C PRO A 299 -25.89 -0.90 0.38
N ASN A 300 -26.36 -0.75 1.63
CA ASN A 300 -27.49 0.14 1.94
C ASN A 300 -27.11 1.65 1.89
N SER A 301 -25.84 1.97 2.14
CA SER A 301 -25.31 3.32 2.17
C SER A 301 -24.09 3.51 1.26
N PHE A 302 -23.96 2.69 0.23
CA PHE A 302 -22.76 2.60 -0.59
C PHE A 302 -22.29 3.96 -1.09
N LEU A 303 -21.11 4.39 -0.63
CA LEU A 303 -20.45 5.68 -0.88
C LEU A 303 -21.33 6.91 -0.58
N LYS A 304 -22.25 6.83 0.39
CA LYS A 304 -23.14 7.94 0.77
C LYS A 304 -22.88 8.46 2.17
N GLU A 305 -22.06 7.80 2.93
CA GLU A 305 -21.67 8.15 4.28
C GLU A 305 -20.16 8.12 4.41
N VAL A 306 -19.55 9.06 5.09
CA VAL A 306 -18.12 9.11 5.41
C VAL A 306 -17.96 8.95 6.91
N ILE A 307 -17.15 7.98 7.33
CA ILE A 307 -16.61 7.92 8.69
C ILE A 307 -15.35 8.76 8.68
N ILE A 308 -15.28 9.78 9.50
CA ILE A 308 -14.14 10.69 9.66
C ILE A 308 -13.35 10.25 10.90
N TYR A 309 -12.04 10.19 10.75
CA TYR A 309 -11.08 9.94 11.81
C TYR A 309 -10.19 11.18 11.92
N ASN A 310 -10.36 11.93 13.01
CA ASN A 310 -9.59 13.11 13.34
C ASN A 310 -8.68 12.84 14.53
N PHE A 311 -7.51 13.43 14.52
CA PHE A 311 -6.48 13.29 15.55
C PHE A 311 -6.16 14.68 16.10
N LYS A 312 -6.86 15.03 17.17
CA LYS A 312 -6.75 16.32 17.85
C LYS A 312 -5.49 16.34 18.72
N ARG A 313 -4.64 17.36 18.56
CA ARG A 313 -3.47 17.54 19.44
C ARG A 313 -3.90 17.73 20.87
N THR A 314 -3.23 17.06 21.81
CA THR A 314 -3.51 17.20 23.23
C THR A 314 -2.33 17.82 23.96
N GLU A 315 -2.59 18.90 24.72
CA GLU A 315 -1.63 19.54 25.61
C GLU A 315 -1.56 18.87 27.00
N ASN A 316 -2.56 18.07 27.35
CA ASN A 316 -2.76 17.48 28.67
C ASN A 316 -2.05 16.13 28.86
N PHE A 317 -0.95 15.87 28.12
CA PHE A 317 -0.19 14.66 28.25
C PHE A 317 1.08 14.90 29.09
N ASP A 318 1.26 14.12 30.17
CA ASP A 318 2.38 14.27 31.15
C ASP A 318 3.78 13.93 30.61
N GLY A 319 4.00 14.09 29.31
CA GLY A 319 5.32 14.14 28.68
C GLY A 319 6.03 12.81 28.41
N GLN A 320 5.50 11.66 28.83
CA GLN A 320 6.08 10.36 28.46
C GLN A 320 5.31 9.69 27.33
N ILE A 321 5.93 9.65 26.14
CA ILE A 321 5.39 8.91 25.00
C ILE A 321 5.42 7.42 25.32
N PRO A 322 4.26 6.73 25.35
CA PRO A 322 4.20 5.30 25.64
C PRO A 322 4.89 4.50 24.52
N PRO A 323 5.49 3.34 24.82
CA PRO A 323 6.17 2.53 23.80
C PRO A 323 5.21 2.09 22.69
N LEU A 324 5.75 1.88 21.48
CA LEU A 324 5.00 1.33 20.36
C LEU A 324 4.38 -0.03 20.74
N GLN A 325 3.12 -0.18 20.45
CA GLN A 325 2.37 -1.41 20.70
C GLN A 325 2.05 -2.10 19.38
N GLU A 326 2.23 -3.43 19.35
CA GLU A 326 1.77 -4.23 18.21
C GLU A 326 0.25 -4.16 18.09
N LYS A 327 -0.24 -4.12 16.85
CA LYS A 327 -1.69 -4.12 16.61
C LYS A 327 -2.31 -5.45 17.08
N SER A 328 -3.27 -5.33 17.96
CA SER A 328 -4.08 -6.45 18.46
C SER A 328 -5.22 -6.81 17.50
N ASN A 329 -5.85 -7.96 17.74
CA ASN A 329 -7.05 -8.43 17.02
C ASN A 329 -6.90 -8.51 15.50
N VAL A 330 -5.68 -8.77 14.99
CA VAL A 330 -5.36 -8.84 13.55
C VAL A 330 -6.21 -9.88 12.83
N GLU A 331 -6.41 -11.07 13.45
CA GLU A 331 -7.23 -12.14 12.89
C GLU A 331 -8.71 -11.76 12.80
N LEU A 332 -9.22 -11.07 13.80
CA LEU A 332 -10.60 -10.57 13.81
C LEU A 332 -10.82 -9.49 12.75
N LYS A 333 -9.90 -8.54 12.64
CA LYS A 333 -9.94 -7.50 11.59
C LYS A 333 -9.88 -8.13 10.20
N ARG A 334 -9.01 -9.13 10.00
CA ARG A 334 -8.90 -9.89 8.74
C ARG A 334 -10.18 -10.67 8.44
N PHE A 335 -10.79 -11.29 9.44
CA PHE A 335 -12.08 -11.97 9.28
C PHE A 335 -13.15 -11.01 8.74
N PHE A 336 -13.32 -9.83 9.34
CA PHE A 336 -14.29 -8.84 8.86
C PHE A 336 -13.95 -8.32 7.47
N LEU A 337 -12.67 -8.07 7.16
CA LEU A 337 -12.24 -7.69 5.83
C LEU A 337 -12.66 -8.73 4.79
N ASN A 338 -12.33 -10.00 5.04
CA ASN A 338 -12.62 -11.11 4.14
C ASN A 338 -14.12 -11.45 4.08
N LEU A 339 -14.88 -11.16 5.14
CA LEU A 339 -16.34 -11.27 5.13
C LEU A 339 -16.95 -10.31 4.08
N GLY A 340 -16.34 -9.14 3.86
CA GLY A 340 -16.72 -8.19 2.82
C GLY A 340 -16.70 -8.77 1.39
N LYS A 341 -15.95 -9.86 1.16
CA LYS A 341 -15.87 -10.59 -0.11
C LYS A 341 -17.02 -11.59 -0.30
N MET A 342 -17.83 -11.81 0.73
CA MET A 342 -18.88 -12.83 0.80
C MET A 342 -20.28 -12.34 0.36
N GLY A 343 -20.32 -11.49 -0.66
CA GLY A 343 -21.56 -10.97 -1.23
C GLY A 343 -22.20 -9.84 -0.42
N VAL A 344 -23.46 -9.53 -0.72
CA VAL A 344 -24.18 -8.35 -0.19
C VAL A 344 -24.26 -8.35 1.34
N VAL A 345 -24.66 -9.48 1.93
CA VAL A 345 -24.80 -9.62 3.39
C VAL A 345 -23.45 -9.45 4.09
N GLY A 346 -22.40 -10.09 3.57
CA GLY A 346 -21.05 -9.97 4.13
C GLY A 346 -20.54 -8.54 4.12
N ARG A 347 -20.75 -7.80 3.04
CA ARG A 347 -20.40 -6.37 2.92
C ARG A 347 -21.16 -5.51 3.93
N GLN A 348 -22.45 -5.77 4.11
CA GLN A 348 -23.25 -5.01 5.08
C GLN A 348 -22.79 -5.24 6.52
N VAL A 349 -22.52 -6.50 6.89
CA VAL A 349 -22.01 -6.86 8.22
C VAL A 349 -20.63 -6.26 8.45
N ARG A 350 -19.75 -6.32 7.44
CA ARG A 350 -18.42 -5.70 7.53
C ARG A 350 -18.51 -4.19 7.83
N TYR A 351 -19.30 -3.46 7.05
CA TYR A 351 -19.46 -2.03 7.24
C TYR A 351 -20.08 -1.69 8.60
N TRP A 352 -21.07 -2.45 9.02
CA TRP A 352 -21.65 -2.29 10.36
C TRP A 352 -20.58 -2.51 11.46
N ALA A 353 -19.73 -3.51 11.30
CA ALA A 353 -18.64 -3.77 12.24
C ALA A 353 -17.59 -2.64 12.23
N GLU A 354 -17.23 -2.09 11.05
CA GLU A 354 -16.34 -0.94 10.93
C GLU A 354 -16.90 0.28 11.66
N LYS A 355 -18.18 0.57 11.50
CA LYS A 355 -18.85 1.73 12.09
C LYS A 355 -19.06 1.61 13.61
N HIS A 356 -19.41 0.43 14.11
CA HIS A 356 -19.88 0.26 15.49
C HIS A 356 -18.95 -0.55 16.40
N LEU A 357 -18.15 -1.47 15.83
CA LEU A 357 -17.25 -2.32 16.61
C LEU A 357 -15.80 -1.85 16.55
N GLN A 358 -15.32 -1.42 15.38
CA GLN A 358 -13.92 -1.03 15.22
C GLN A 358 -13.49 0.06 16.22
N PRO A 359 -14.25 1.14 16.48
CA PRO A 359 -13.87 2.15 17.46
C PRO A 359 -13.64 1.58 18.88
N ARG A 360 -14.32 0.48 19.21
CA ARG A 360 -14.21 -0.18 20.53
C ARG A 360 -13.01 -1.13 20.64
N PHE A 361 -12.48 -1.61 19.51
CA PHE A 361 -11.37 -2.57 19.45
C PHE A 361 -10.06 -1.95 18.99
N GLU A 362 -10.04 -0.68 18.67
CA GLU A 362 -8.79 0.00 18.35
C GLU A 362 -8.02 0.27 19.64
N SER A 363 -6.76 -0.17 19.65
CA SER A 363 -5.87 0.00 20.79
C SER A 363 -5.47 1.46 20.94
N CYS A 364 -5.94 2.09 21.98
CA CYS A 364 -5.40 3.36 22.45
C CYS A 364 -4.02 3.13 23.07
N ALA A 365 -3.07 4.01 22.86
CA ALA A 365 -1.78 3.94 23.54
C ALA A 365 -1.95 4.20 25.04
N VAL A 366 -2.89 5.11 25.39
CA VAL A 366 -3.36 5.37 26.76
C VAL A 366 -4.87 5.59 26.68
N SER A 367 -5.65 4.91 27.51
CA SER A 367 -7.07 5.21 27.69
C SER A 367 -7.30 5.85 29.06
N ARG A 368 -8.00 6.98 29.07
CA ARG A 368 -8.55 7.54 30.30
C ARG A 368 -9.91 6.85 30.53
N ILE A 369 -10.02 6.13 31.64
CA ILE A 369 -11.24 5.45 32.03
C ILE A 369 -11.93 6.33 33.08
N ASP A 370 -13.21 6.62 32.86
CA ASP A 370 -14.03 7.34 33.84
C ASP A 370 -14.35 6.48 35.07
N ALA A 371 -14.97 7.08 36.08
CA ALA A 371 -15.36 6.38 37.30
C ALA A 371 -16.39 5.25 37.08
N MET A 372 -17.00 5.15 35.89
CA MET A 372 -17.97 4.11 35.51
C MET A 372 -17.33 3.01 34.64
N GLY A 373 -16.03 3.12 34.31
CA GLY A 373 -15.28 2.12 33.55
C GLY A 373 -15.44 2.20 32.04
N GLU A 374 -16.06 3.25 31.50
CA GLU A 374 -16.04 3.53 30.06
C GLU A 374 -14.83 4.39 29.66
N PRO A 375 -14.20 4.15 28.50
CA PRO A 375 -13.09 4.98 28.06
C PRO A 375 -13.60 6.40 27.71
N GLU A 376 -13.15 7.37 28.48
CA GLU A 376 -13.50 8.80 28.31
C GLU A 376 -12.75 9.41 27.12
N ALA A 377 -11.50 8.98 26.89
CA ALA A 377 -10.69 9.45 25.77
C ALA A 377 -9.71 8.36 25.30
N CYS A 378 -9.46 8.33 23.98
CA CYS A 378 -8.50 7.43 23.35
C CYS A 378 -7.29 8.24 22.86
N PHE A 379 -6.17 8.11 23.56
CA PHE A 379 -4.93 8.78 23.19
C PHE A 379 -4.03 7.87 22.38
N ILE A 380 -3.45 8.41 21.30
CA ILE A 380 -2.57 7.69 20.39
C ILE A 380 -1.42 8.60 19.94
N THR A 381 -0.21 8.03 19.75
CA THR A 381 0.90 8.82 19.20
C THR A 381 0.87 8.84 17.68
N ARG A 382 1.50 9.86 17.08
CA ARG A 382 1.66 9.97 15.63
C ARG A 382 2.24 8.69 15.03
N ASN A 383 3.30 8.13 15.61
CA ASN A 383 3.87 6.87 15.13
C ASN A 383 2.91 5.68 15.29
N GLN A 384 2.21 5.58 16.43
CA GLN A 384 1.36 4.43 16.75
C GLN A 384 0.20 4.27 15.78
N GLU A 385 -0.38 5.37 15.27
CA GLU A 385 -1.50 5.27 14.33
C GLU A 385 -1.11 4.51 13.06
N MET A 386 0.08 4.80 12.53
CA MET A 386 0.58 4.21 11.29
C MET A 386 1.30 2.87 11.49
N TYR A 387 1.73 2.57 12.73
CA TYR A 387 2.51 1.37 13.07
C TYR A 387 1.67 0.11 12.93
N GLU A 388 2.14 -0.85 12.13
CA GLU A 388 1.47 -2.13 11.82
C GLU A 388 0.02 -2.01 11.31
N SER A 389 -0.40 -0.85 10.84
CA SER A 389 -1.78 -0.57 10.43
C SER A 389 -2.27 -1.46 9.29
N GLY A 390 -1.37 -1.91 8.39
CA GLY A 390 -1.68 -2.80 7.27
C GLY A 390 -1.61 -4.31 7.55
N LYS A 391 -1.25 -4.73 8.77
CA LYS A 391 -0.99 -6.15 9.08
C LYS A 391 -2.17 -7.09 8.82
N PHE A 392 -3.40 -6.60 8.98
CA PHE A 392 -4.63 -7.38 8.74
C PHE A 392 -5.04 -7.46 7.27
N LEU A 393 -4.50 -6.61 6.40
CA LEU A 393 -4.82 -6.60 4.95
C LEU A 393 -4.26 -7.85 4.26
N ARG A 394 -3.14 -8.38 4.74
CA ARG A 394 -2.56 -9.62 4.23
C ARG A 394 -3.43 -10.81 4.61
N ASN A 395 -3.82 -11.60 3.62
CA ASN A 395 -4.71 -12.75 3.82
C ASN A 395 -4.21 -13.98 3.05
N ASN A 396 -4.88 -15.13 3.25
CA ASN A 396 -4.53 -16.42 2.70
C ASN A 396 -5.60 -16.97 1.72
N LEU A 397 -6.35 -16.12 1.04
CA LEU A 397 -7.36 -16.57 0.08
C LEU A 397 -6.71 -17.00 -1.25
N LYS A 398 -7.03 -18.19 -1.75
CA LYS A 398 -6.26 -18.86 -2.82
C LYS A 398 -6.52 -18.35 -4.23
N ASN A 399 -7.71 -17.85 -4.51
CA ASN A 399 -8.17 -17.61 -5.87
C ASN A 399 -8.53 -16.15 -6.09
N ASP A 400 -8.25 -15.28 -5.15
CA ASP A 400 -8.49 -13.86 -5.24
C ASP A 400 -7.29 -13.05 -4.76
N THR A 401 -7.25 -11.82 -5.17
CA THR A 401 -6.27 -10.83 -4.74
C THR A 401 -6.96 -9.51 -4.43
N ASP A 402 -6.33 -8.72 -3.60
CA ASP A 402 -6.79 -7.40 -3.25
C ASP A 402 -5.82 -6.37 -3.85
N ILE A 403 -6.35 -5.43 -4.62
CA ILE A 403 -5.59 -4.41 -5.30
C ILE A 403 -6.02 -3.02 -4.83
N LEU A 404 -5.11 -2.07 -4.94
CA LEU A 404 -5.37 -0.66 -4.75
C LEU A 404 -5.54 0.05 -6.09
N GLN A 405 -6.38 1.06 -6.08
CA GLN A 405 -6.48 2.11 -7.10
C GLN A 405 -6.65 3.44 -6.37
N GLU A 406 -6.16 4.51 -6.95
CA GLU A 406 -6.23 5.81 -6.31
C GLU A 406 -6.35 6.92 -7.34
N TYR A 407 -7.16 7.91 -7.00
CA TYR A 407 -7.52 9.02 -7.87
C TYR A 407 -7.44 10.32 -7.10
N PHE A 408 -6.67 11.27 -7.60
CA PHE A 408 -6.53 12.61 -7.03
C PHE A 408 -7.55 13.52 -7.70
N ILE A 409 -8.40 14.14 -6.91
CA ILE A 409 -9.53 14.94 -7.38
C ILE A 409 -9.46 16.34 -6.79
N PRO A 410 -9.58 17.41 -7.60
CA PRO A 410 -9.76 18.76 -7.05
C PRO A 410 -10.85 18.79 -5.98
N ARG A 411 -10.63 19.51 -4.90
CA ARG A 411 -11.54 19.48 -3.73
C ARG A 411 -12.98 19.84 -4.07
N ASN A 412 -13.19 20.77 -5.00
CA ASN A 412 -14.51 21.17 -5.49
C ASN A 412 -15.20 20.11 -6.36
N GLN A 413 -14.46 19.10 -6.86
CA GLN A 413 -14.97 18.00 -7.68
C GLN A 413 -15.27 16.72 -6.87
N PHE A 414 -15.13 16.77 -5.55
CA PHE A 414 -15.33 15.60 -4.69
C PHE A 414 -16.71 14.97 -4.84
N ILE A 415 -17.79 15.76 -4.76
CA ILE A 415 -19.17 15.24 -4.84
C ILE A 415 -19.46 14.66 -6.23
N PRO A 416 -19.20 15.35 -7.36
CA PRO A 416 -19.37 14.80 -8.70
C PRO A 416 -18.57 13.49 -8.89
N PHE A 417 -17.33 13.44 -8.39
CA PHE A 417 -16.51 12.25 -8.50
C PHE A 417 -17.10 11.06 -7.71
N VAL A 418 -17.51 11.26 -6.47
CA VAL A 418 -18.12 10.20 -5.63
C VAL A 418 -19.40 9.67 -6.26
N ASP A 419 -20.22 10.53 -6.87
CA ASP A 419 -21.46 10.14 -7.56
C ASP A 419 -21.16 9.28 -8.79
N GLY A 420 -20.25 9.71 -9.68
CA GLY A 420 -19.84 8.95 -10.85
C GLY A 420 -19.12 7.64 -10.49
N MET A 421 -18.21 7.68 -9.50
CA MET A 421 -17.51 6.51 -8.98
C MET A 421 -18.51 5.45 -8.46
N ARG A 422 -19.54 5.88 -7.72
CA ARG A 422 -20.60 4.99 -7.22
C ARG A 422 -21.33 4.30 -8.36
N GLU A 423 -21.69 5.04 -9.40
CA GLU A 423 -22.36 4.49 -10.58
C GLU A 423 -21.50 3.45 -11.30
N ILE A 424 -20.23 3.79 -11.57
CA ILE A 424 -19.29 2.88 -12.25
C ILE A 424 -19.10 1.59 -11.44
N LEU A 425 -18.83 1.69 -10.13
CA LEU A 425 -18.58 0.53 -9.28
C LEU A 425 -19.81 -0.35 -9.13
N GLN A 426 -21.02 0.22 -9.02
CA GLN A 426 -22.26 -0.54 -8.93
C GLN A 426 -22.62 -1.23 -10.25
N ARG A 427 -22.54 -0.51 -11.37
CA ARG A 427 -22.82 -1.05 -12.71
C ARG A 427 -21.95 -2.25 -13.06
N ASN A 428 -20.66 -2.18 -12.65
CA ASN A 428 -19.70 -3.24 -12.90
C ASN A 428 -19.65 -4.31 -11.79
N ASN A 429 -20.53 -4.24 -10.77
CA ASN A 429 -20.53 -5.15 -9.62
C ASN A 429 -19.14 -5.30 -8.97
N ALA A 430 -18.43 -4.18 -8.78
CA ALA A 430 -17.13 -4.17 -8.15
C ALA A 430 -17.21 -4.55 -6.65
N VAL A 431 -16.24 -5.29 -6.16
CA VAL A 431 -16.15 -5.66 -4.75
C VAL A 431 -15.19 -4.68 -4.05
N VAL A 432 -15.77 -3.64 -3.45
CA VAL A 432 -15.04 -2.61 -2.72
C VAL A 432 -14.89 -3.02 -1.26
N LEU A 433 -13.66 -3.17 -0.82
CA LEU A 433 -13.32 -3.52 0.57
C LEU A 433 -13.08 -2.29 1.43
N ASN A 434 -12.54 -1.23 0.87
CA ASN A 434 -12.38 0.06 1.51
C ASN A 434 -12.41 1.17 0.45
N ALA A 435 -12.91 2.33 0.81
CA ALA A 435 -12.88 3.54 0.00
C ALA A 435 -12.43 4.70 0.88
N GLY A 436 -11.11 4.90 0.94
CA GLY A 436 -10.46 5.91 1.79
C GLY A 436 -10.44 7.28 1.13
N ILE A 437 -10.48 8.32 1.96
CA ILE A 437 -10.25 9.70 1.58
C ILE A 437 -8.98 10.17 2.28
N ARG A 438 -8.05 10.74 1.52
CA ARG A 438 -6.86 11.41 2.02
C ARG A 438 -6.83 12.84 1.52
N VAL A 439 -6.05 13.67 2.17
CA VAL A 439 -5.80 15.05 1.74
C VAL A 439 -4.39 15.13 1.19
N VAL A 440 -4.26 15.73 0.02
CA VAL A 440 -2.97 15.95 -0.62
C VAL A 440 -2.87 17.41 -1.02
N ASN A 441 -1.88 18.10 -0.48
CA ASN A 441 -1.61 19.48 -0.84
C ASN A 441 -0.84 19.52 -2.15
N LYS A 442 -0.91 20.68 -2.82
CA LYS A 442 -0.19 20.97 -4.05
C LYS A 442 1.29 20.54 -3.96
N GLU A 443 1.80 19.93 -5.01
CA GLU A 443 3.19 19.53 -5.17
C GLU A 443 3.78 19.98 -6.52
N ASP A 444 5.11 19.95 -6.66
CA ASP A 444 5.84 20.49 -7.82
C ASP A 444 6.78 19.46 -8.47
N ASN A 445 6.60 18.15 -8.26
CA ASN A 445 7.42 17.12 -8.87
C ASN A 445 7.13 16.99 -10.38
N PHE A 446 8.02 16.33 -11.12
CA PHE A 446 7.92 16.27 -12.58
C PHE A 446 6.63 15.59 -13.06
N LEU A 447 6.37 14.35 -12.59
CA LEU A 447 5.09 13.67 -12.79
C LEU A 447 4.15 14.00 -11.63
N ASN A 448 3.70 15.23 -11.60
CA ASN A 448 2.89 15.82 -10.57
C ASN A 448 1.47 15.26 -10.60
N TYR A 449 1.04 14.58 -9.54
CA TYR A 449 -0.34 14.09 -9.39
C TYR A 449 -1.26 15.07 -8.66
N ALA A 450 -0.72 16.07 -7.95
CA ALA A 450 -1.49 17.10 -7.24
C ALA A 450 -1.03 18.50 -7.66
N PRO A 451 -1.47 19.00 -8.85
CA PRO A 451 -1.12 20.35 -9.33
C PRO A 451 -1.76 21.46 -8.51
N GLU A 452 -2.74 21.14 -7.73
CA GLU A 452 -3.43 21.96 -6.73
C GLU A 452 -3.75 21.12 -5.49
N ASP A 453 -4.43 21.69 -4.52
CA ASP A 453 -4.88 20.95 -3.34
C ASP A 453 -6.01 19.99 -3.70
N MET A 454 -5.82 18.70 -3.40
CA MET A 454 -6.71 17.63 -3.84
C MET A 454 -7.18 16.73 -2.69
N PHE A 455 -8.26 16.00 -2.93
CA PHE A 455 -8.59 14.79 -2.19
C PHE A 455 -8.08 13.58 -2.97
N ALA A 456 -7.45 12.64 -2.27
CA ALA A 456 -7.08 11.34 -2.82
C ALA A 456 -8.13 10.30 -2.44
N MET A 457 -8.72 9.67 -3.46
CA MET A 457 -9.75 8.64 -3.32
C MET A 457 -9.10 7.26 -3.48
N VAL A 458 -8.82 6.61 -2.35
CA VAL A 458 -8.11 5.32 -2.27
C VAL A 458 -9.12 4.18 -2.26
N LEU A 459 -9.17 3.38 -3.32
CA LEU A 459 -10.02 2.21 -3.42
C LEU A 459 -9.24 0.93 -3.14
N TYR A 460 -9.71 0.11 -2.20
CA TYR A 460 -9.22 -1.24 -1.98
C TYR A 460 -10.24 -2.23 -2.52
N LEU A 461 -9.88 -2.92 -3.60
CA LEU A 461 -10.77 -3.72 -4.42
C LEU A 461 -10.35 -5.19 -4.38
N ASN A 462 -11.31 -6.09 -4.35
CA ASN A 462 -11.07 -7.52 -4.50
C ASN A 462 -11.40 -7.98 -5.92
N GLN A 463 -10.53 -8.80 -6.50
CA GLN A 463 -10.78 -9.51 -7.76
C GLN A 463 -10.29 -10.95 -7.68
N LYS A 464 -10.78 -11.81 -8.55
CA LYS A 464 -10.22 -13.14 -8.74
C LYS A 464 -8.98 -13.08 -9.62
N ILE A 465 -8.07 -14.04 -9.42
CA ILE A 465 -6.87 -14.22 -10.22
C ILE A 465 -7.26 -15.03 -11.46
N SER A 466 -7.88 -14.38 -12.45
CA SER A 466 -8.18 -14.94 -13.77
C SER A 466 -8.12 -13.86 -14.85
N PRO A 467 -7.87 -14.22 -16.13
CA PRO A 467 -7.85 -13.25 -17.23
C PRO A 467 -9.15 -12.44 -17.33
N GLU A 468 -10.31 -13.09 -17.23
CA GLU A 468 -11.63 -12.44 -17.36
C GLU A 468 -11.88 -11.41 -16.27
N GLU A 469 -11.49 -11.69 -15.02
CA GLU A 469 -11.63 -10.74 -13.91
C GLU A 469 -10.61 -9.61 -14.04
N ASN A 470 -9.41 -9.88 -14.59
CA ASN A 470 -8.45 -8.84 -14.89
C ASN A 470 -8.94 -7.89 -15.98
N ASP A 471 -9.52 -8.41 -17.07
CA ASP A 471 -10.12 -7.60 -18.14
C ASP A 471 -11.28 -6.73 -17.61
N LYS A 472 -12.12 -7.33 -16.75
CA LYS A 472 -13.19 -6.59 -16.07
C LYS A 472 -12.64 -5.48 -15.19
N MET A 473 -11.59 -5.75 -14.40
CA MET A 473 -10.96 -4.74 -13.54
C MET A 473 -10.29 -3.66 -14.37
N GLN A 474 -9.64 -4.01 -15.48
CA GLN A 474 -9.09 -3.04 -16.42
C GLN A 474 -10.17 -2.08 -16.94
N LYS A 475 -11.32 -2.60 -17.34
CA LYS A 475 -12.45 -1.78 -17.76
C LYS A 475 -12.91 -0.83 -16.65
N ILE A 476 -13.07 -1.31 -15.42
CA ILE A 476 -13.44 -0.48 -14.26
C ILE A 476 -12.41 0.64 -14.06
N THR A 477 -11.11 0.30 -14.11
CA THR A 477 -10.03 1.28 -13.94
C THR A 477 -10.06 2.34 -15.04
N GLN A 478 -10.29 1.94 -16.29
CA GLN A 478 -10.39 2.87 -17.43
C GLN A 478 -11.58 3.82 -17.28
N GLU A 479 -12.77 3.30 -16.94
CA GLU A 479 -13.96 4.12 -16.70
C GLU A 479 -13.75 5.13 -15.53
N LEU A 480 -13.10 4.69 -14.45
CA LEU A 480 -12.74 5.58 -13.33
C LEU A 480 -11.67 6.61 -13.72
N THR A 481 -10.72 6.23 -14.57
CA THR A 481 -9.70 7.14 -15.10
C THR A 481 -10.32 8.21 -16.00
N ASP A 482 -11.25 7.82 -16.88
CA ASP A 482 -11.97 8.78 -17.73
C ASP A 482 -12.80 9.77 -16.91
N LEU A 483 -13.51 9.28 -15.89
CA LEU A 483 -14.21 10.14 -14.93
C LEU A 483 -13.24 11.10 -14.23
N THR A 484 -12.11 10.60 -13.77
CA THR A 484 -11.07 11.38 -13.09
C THR A 484 -10.57 12.52 -13.98
N ILE A 485 -10.20 12.19 -15.23
CA ILE A 485 -9.71 13.17 -16.21
C ILE A 485 -10.79 14.20 -16.54
N SER A 486 -12.05 13.78 -16.70
CA SER A 486 -13.16 14.69 -17.00
C SER A 486 -13.43 15.71 -15.88
N LEU A 487 -12.97 15.43 -14.67
CA LEU A 487 -13.06 16.29 -13.48
C LEU A 487 -11.70 16.94 -13.11
N GLU A 488 -10.78 17.03 -14.08
CA GLU A 488 -9.44 17.64 -13.92
C GLU A 488 -8.55 16.92 -12.88
N GLY A 489 -8.91 15.69 -12.53
CA GLY A 489 -8.16 14.85 -11.61
C GLY A 489 -7.09 14.01 -12.31
N LYS A 490 -6.33 13.22 -11.51
CA LYS A 490 -5.25 12.37 -12.00
C LYS A 490 -5.29 10.99 -11.34
N PRO A 491 -5.10 9.88 -12.11
CA PRO A 491 -4.91 8.56 -11.51
C PRO A 491 -3.51 8.44 -10.92
N TYR A 492 -3.35 7.69 -9.83
CA TYR A 492 -2.04 7.41 -9.26
C TYR A 492 -1.37 6.22 -9.96
N LEU A 493 -0.11 6.36 -10.34
CA LEU A 493 0.58 5.45 -11.28
C LEU A 493 1.23 4.18 -10.68
N PRO A 494 1.41 3.96 -9.36
CA PRO A 494 2.06 2.74 -8.85
C PRO A 494 1.14 1.51 -8.78
N TYR A 495 -0.08 1.62 -9.26
CA TYR A 495 -1.04 0.51 -9.29
C TYR A 495 -1.02 -0.23 -10.63
N GLN A 496 -2.03 -1.10 -10.87
CA GLN A 496 -2.10 -1.88 -12.11
C GLN A 496 -2.07 -0.97 -13.35
N LEU A 497 -1.28 -1.34 -14.33
CA LEU A 497 -1.12 -0.59 -15.58
C LEU A 497 -2.35 -0.80 -16.50
N HIS A 498 -3.54 -0.44 -16.04
CA HIS A 498 -4.80 -0.69 -16.73
C HIS A 498 -5.21 0.40 -17.72
N PHE A 499 -4.84 1.67 -17.47
CA PHE A 499 -5.12 2.77 -18.39
C PHE A 499 -4.28 2.64 -19.68
N ASN A 500 -4.74 3.26 -20.77
CA ASN A 500 -4.04 3.29 -22.04
C ASN A 500 -3.13 4.53 -22.18
N GLY A 501 -2.38 4.63 -23.27
CA GLY A 501 -1.45 5.74 -23.52
C GLY A 501 -2.16 7.10 -23.64
N GLU A 502 -3.35 7.16 -24.25
CA GLU A 502 -4.14 8.38 -24.37
C GLU A 502 -4.61 8.89 -23.01
N GLN A 503 -5.10 8.01 -22.14
CA GLN A 503 -5.48 8.34 -20.77
C GLN A 503 -4.28 8.84 -19.95
N LEU A 504 -3.11 8.18 -20.10
CA LEU A 504 -1.90 8.63 -19.42
C LEU A 504 -1.48 10.02 -19.89
N GLN A 505 -1.46 10.26 -21.21
CA GLN A 505 -1.11 11.57 -21.78
C GLN A 505 -2.09 12.67 -21.37
N ALA A 506 -3.38 12.37 -21.32
CA ALA A 506 -4.40 13.32 -20.89
C ALA A 506 -4.25 13.68 -19.39
N ALA A 507 -3.98 12.69 -18.54
CA ALA A 507 -3.78 12.91 -17.09
C ALA A 507 -2.43 13.58 -16.78
N TYR A 508 -1.36 13.23 -17.52
CA TYR A 508 0.01 13.72 -17.33
C TYR A 508 0.57 14.31 -18.63
N PRO A 509 0.22 15.54 -18.99
CA PRO A 509 0.61 16.14 -20.29
C PRO A 509 2.13 16.19 -20.54
N ASN A 510 2.94 16.17 -19.49
CA ASN A 510 4.40 16.17 -19.55
C ASN A 510 5.03 14.76 -19.57
N VAL A 511 4.24 13.69 -19.68
CA VAL A 511 4.76 12.31 -19.61
C VAL A 511 5.71 11.99 -20.77
N GLN A 512 5.49 12.54 -21.98
CA GLN A 512 6.41 12.35 -23.08
C GLN A 512 7.76 13.00 -22.81
N GLN A 513 7.78 14.20 -22.27
CA GLN A 513 9.01 14.88 -21.84
C GLN A 513 9.74 14.08 -20.74
N PHE A 514 8.98 13.45 -19.83
CA PHE A 514 9.56 12.55 -18.81
C PHE A 514 10.31 11.37 -19.47
N PHE A 515 9.74 10.74 -20.50
CA PHE A 515 10.41 9.66 -21.23
C PHE A 515 11.60 10.15 -22.07
N ASP A 516 11.55 11.36 -22.61
CA ASP A 516 12.69 11.97 -23.31
C ASP A 516 13.84 12.24 -22.34
N LEU A 517 13.55 12.79 -21.15
CA LEU A 517 14.54 12.98 -20.09
C LEU A 517 15.10 11.66 -19.59
N LYS A 518 14.27 10.60 -19.49
CA LYS A 518 14.76 9.25 -19.19
C LYS A 518 15.82 8.81 -20.21
N ARG A 519 15.58 8.98 -21.50
CA ARG A 519 16.55 8.65 -22.56
C ARG A 519 17.81 9.53 -22.50
N LYS A 520 17.68 10.80 -22.11
CA LYS A 520 18.82 11.72 -21.90
C LYS A 520 19.71 11.24 -20.71
N TYR A 521 19.12 10.87 -19.58
CA TYR A 521 19.87 10.46 -18.37
C TYR A 521 20.37 9.02 -18.42
N ASP A 522 19.72 8.16 -19.18
CA ASP A 522 20.08 6.75 -19.37
C ASP A 522 19.89 6.33 -20.82
N PRO A 523 20.82 6.73 -21.72
CA PRO A 523 20.71 6.45 -23.16
C PRO A 523 20.65 4.95 -23.49
N SER A 524 21.25 4.11 -22.66
CA SER A 524 21.25 2.65 -22.84
C SER A 524 19.98 1.98 -22.30
N ILE A 525 19.07 2.76 -21.68
CA ILE A 525 17.91 2.24 -20.96
C ILE A 525 18.32 1.08 -20.04
N THR A 526 19.38 1.32 -19.26
CA THR A 526 19.89 0.35 -18.28
C THR A 526 18.85 0.06 -17.21
N PHE A 527 18.31 1.12 -16.60
CA PHE A 527 17.20 1.01 -15.66
C PHE A 527 15.87 0.98 -16.40
N THR A 528 15.06 -0.05 -16.17
CA THR A 528 13.74 -0.18 -16.80
C THR A 528 12.80 -1.02 -15.93
N ASN A 529 11.51 -0.93 -16.23
CA ASN A 529 10.46 -1.68 -15.56
C ASN A 529 9.22 -1.80 -16.48
N SER A 530 8.18 -2.48 -16.01
CA SER A 530 6.95 -2.72 -16.78
C SER A 530 6.21 -1.42 -17.15
N PHE A 531 6.28 -0.37 -16.31
CA PHE A 531 5.67 0.93 -16.60
C PHE A 531 6.33 1.59 -17.82
N TYR A 532 7.67 1.67 -17.82
CA TYR A 532 8.41 2.25 -18.96
C TYR A 532 8.21 1.42 -20.24
N GLU A 533 8.20 0.09 -20.13
CA GLU A 533 7.99 -0.78 -21.29
C GLU A 533 6.64 -0.53 -21.95
N LYS A 534 5.58 -0.41 -21.15
CA LYS A 534 4.23 -0.21 -21.67
C LYS A 534 4.08 1.17 -22.30
N TYR A 535 4.38 2.23 -21.57
CA TYR A 535 3.96 3.57 -21.95
C TYR A 535 5.00 4.36 -22.76
N ALA A 536 6.29 4.06 -22.65
CA ALA A 536 7.30 4.75 -23.44
C ALA A 536 7.39 4.29 -24.91
N LYS A 537 6.71 3.20 -25.28
CA LYS A 537 6.64 2.64 -26.64
C LYS A 537 5.32 2.92 -27.34
N GLU A 538 4.26 3.20 -26.60
CA GLU A 538 2.94 3.48 -27.16
C GLU A 538 2.82 4.92 -27.71
N ASN A 539 3.86 5.76 -27.53
CA ASN A 539 3.89 7.16 -27.96
C ASN A 539 4.93 7.41 -29.05
#